data_98fc104334b9fa39b878ab535938b144
#
_entry.id   98fc104334b9fa39b878ab535938b144
#
_cell.length_a   1.000
_cell.length_b   1.000
_cell.length_c   1.000
_cell.angle_alpha   90.00
_cell.angle_beta   90.00
_cell.angle_gamma   90.00
#
_symmetry.space_group_name_H-M   'P 1'
#
loop_
_entity.id
_entity.type
_entity.pdbx_description
1 polymer ?
#
loop_
_entity_poly.entity_id
_entity_poly.type
_entity_poly.pdbx_seq_one_letter_code
_entity_poly.pdbx_strand_id
1 'polypeptide(L)'
;SPYSSSEEFFNYINEMVKENLYDSNILHYTSEEIKEIYSLIAPERDFKFDFAGVNLLIQRYLYKNKNELTCELPQEMFLILSMLLATPSFSYKPFSFEEKKKLIREIYDAISSFKISLATPILMNLRRKDGNLASCFLGQVDDSLNGIMHSNNELAKISKNGGGVGLNISNIRANQSWVKGLKGKSNGIMSW
;
A
#
# COMPACT_ATOMS: atom_id res chain seq x y z
N SER A 1 -1.15 20.87 20.99
CA SER A 1 -0.90 20.05 19.80
C SER A 1 -2.21 19.45 19.34
N PRO A 2 -2.48 19.34 18.05
CA PRO A 2 -3.65 18.59 17.54
C PRO A 2 -3.47 17.07 17.71
N TYR A 3 -2.26 16.61 18.03
CA TYR A 3 -1.96 15.20 18.24
C TYR A 3 -2.56 14.71 19.56
N SER A 4 -3.15 13.53 19.51
CA SER A 4 -3.80 12.88 20.64
C SER A 4 -2.81 12.47 21.74
N SER A 5 -3.32 12.02 22.88
CA SER A 5 -2.50 11.33 23.86
C SER A 5 -2.17 9.90 23.38
N SER A 6 -1.16 9.29 24.00
CA SER A 6 -0.82 7.88 23.71
C SER A 6 -1.97 6.92 23.97
N GLU A 7 -2.85 7.24 24.92
CA GLU A 7 -4.07 6.48 25.24
C GLU A 7 -5.11 6.59 24.12
N GLU A 8 -5.35 7.80 23.64
CA GLU A 8 -6.29 8.04 22.53
C GLU A 8 -5.79 7.40 21.24
N PHE A 9 -4.48 7.43 20.98
CA PHE A 9 -3.88 6.76 19.84
C PHE A 9 -4.04 5.23 19.92
N PHE A 10 -3.82 4.64 21.09
CA PHE A 10 -4.06 3.22 21.29
C PHE A 10 -5.53 2.85 21.05
N ASN A 11 -6.47 3.63 21.60
CA ASN A 11 -7.89 3.40 21.42
C ASN A 11 -8.29 3.53 19.94
N TYR A 12 -7.76 4.52 19.25
CA TYR A 12 -7.95 4.70 17.81
C TYR A 12 -7.50 3.47 17.00
N ILE A 13 -6.29 2.96 17.25
CA ILE A 13 -5.80 1.75 16.56
C ILE A 13 -6.74 0.57 16.78
N ASN A 14 -7.18 0.33 18.02
CA ASN A 14 -8.09 -0.77 18.33
C ASN A 14 -9.44 -0.63 17.63
N GLU A 15 -10.00 0.57 17.58
CA GLU A 15 -11.25 0.85 16.88
C GLU A 15 -11.11 0.57 15.37
N MET A 16 -10.03 1.03 14.74
CA MET A 16 -9.75 0.81 13.33
C MET A 16 -9.59 -0.67 12.99
N VAL A 17 -8.95 -1.47 13.85
CA VAL A 17 -8.84 -2.92 13.67
C VAL A 17 -10.19 -3.59 13.87
N LYS A 18 -10.95 -3.21 14.90
CA LYS A 18 -12.29 -3.76 15.18
C LYS A 18 -13.27 -3.52 14.03
N GLU A 19 -13.17 -2.38 13.37
CA GLU A 19 -13.97 -2.05 12.19
C GLU A 19 -13.45 -2.72 10.89
N ASN A 20 -12.41 -3.54 10.96
CA ASN A 20 -11.72 -4.16 9.82
C ASN A 20 -11.13 -3.16 8.80
N LEU A 21 -10.78 -1.98 9.27
CA LEU A 21 -10.16 -0.94 8.47
C LEU A 21 -8.63 -1.08 8.46
N TYR A 22 -8.05 -1.43 9.61
CA TYR A 22 -6.62 -1.73 9.74
C TYR A 22 -6.35 -3.23 9.79
N ASP A 23 -5.16 -3.61 9.37
CA ASP A 23 -4.64 -4.97 9.51
C ASP A 23 -4.39 -5.28 10.99
N SER A 24 -4.83 -6.47 11.44
CA SER A 24 -4.66 -6.93 12.81
C SER A 24 -3.19 -7.14 13.21
N ASN A 25 -2.26 -7.20 12.26
CA ASN A 25 -0.82 -7.29 12.53
C ASN A 25 -0.30 -6.13 13.39
N ILE A 26 -0.97 -4.98 13.38
CA ILE A 26 -0.61 -3.87 14.27
C ILE A 26 -0.83 -4.21 15.75
N LEU A 27 -1.69 -5.17 16.07
CA LEU A 27 -1.94 -5.66 17.44
C LEU A 27 -0.91 -6.67 17.94
N HIS A 28 0.17 -6.94 17.19
CA HIS A 28 1.34 -7.66 17.71
C HIS A 28 2.15 -6.86 18.76
N TYR A 29 1.77 -5.60 18.98
CA TYR A 29 2.30 -4.75 20.04
C TYR A 29 1.31 -4.66 21.19
N THR A 30 1.80 -4.75 22.44
CA THR A 30 0.97 -4.55 23.62
C THR A 30 0.53 -3.10 23.77
N SER A 31 -0.44 -2.83 24.62
CA SER A 31 -0.88 -1.47 24.95
C SER A 31 0.27 -0.58 25.41
N GLU A 32 1.11 -1.11 26.29
CA GLU A 32 2.27 -0.42 26.85
C GLU A 32 3.31 -0.12 25.76
N GLU A 33 3.59 -1.09 24.88
CA GLU A 33 4.50 -0.92 23.76
C GLU A 33 3.99 0.16 22.78
N ILE A 34 2.71 0.18 22.45
CA ILE A 34 2.12 1.19 21.57
C ILE A 34 2.24 2.58 22.21
N LYS A 35 1.96 2.72 23.49
CA LYS A 35 2.11 3.99 24.21
C LYS A 35 3.55 4.48 24.26
N GLU A 36 4.48 3.56 24.41
CA GLU A 36 5.92 3.87 24.40
C GLU A 36 6.39 4.27 22.98
N ILE A 37 5.94 3.55 21.95
CA ILE A 37 6.24 3.87 20.55
C ILE A 37 5.66 5.26 20.18
N TYR A 38 4.49 5.61 20.68
CA TYR A 38 3.88 6.92 20.42
C TYR A 38 4.75 8.10 20.88
N SER A 39 5.60 7.90 21.89
CA SER A 39 6.57 8.94 22.30
C SER A 39 7.60 9.32 21.23
N LEU A 40 7.70 8.54 20.14
CA LEU A 40 8.58 8.84 19.01
C LEU A 40 8.00 9.90 18.07
N ILE A 41 6.70 10.24 18.19
CA ILE A 41 6.06 11.23 17.32
C ILE A 41 6.73 12.59 17.46
N ALA A 42 7.01 13.20 16.32
CA ALA A 42 7.62 14.51 16.16
C ALA A 42 6.67 15.44 15.39
N PRO A 43 5.66 16.06 16.06
CA PRO A 43 4.63 16.89 15.43
C PRO A 43 5.20 18.07 14.62
N GLU A 44 6.37 18.57 15.02
CA GLU A 44 7.07 19.67 14.33
C GLU A 44 7.47 19.31 12.90
N ARG A 45 7.50 18.04 12.55
CA ARG A 45 7.80 17.57 11.17
C ARG A 45 6.67 17.89 10.20
N ASP A 46 5.46 18.14 10.67
CA ASP A 46 4.35 18.57 9.83
C ASP A 46 4.59 19.94 9.18
N PHE A 47 5.40 20.80 9.80
CA PHE A 47 5.79 22.09 9.21
C PHE A 47 6.71 21.96 7.98
N LYS A 48 7.17 20.74 7.65
CA LYS A 48 7.91 20.47 6.41
C LYS A 48 7.00 20.35 5.19
N PHE A 49 5.71 20.12 5.39
CA PHE A 49 4.75 20.08 4.28
C PHE A 49 4.38 21.50 3.86
N ASP A 50 4.38 21.72 2.56
CA ASP A 50 3.70 22.85 1.98
C ASP A 50 2.17 22.60 1.86
N PHE A 51 1.43 23.60 1.41
CA PHE A 51 -0.02 23.50 1.23
C PHE A 51 -0.41 22.37 0.27
N ALA A 52 0.34 22.18 -0.82
CA ALA A 52 0.05 21.13 -1.79
C ALA A 52 0.28 19.74 -1.20
N GLY A 53 1.36 19.59 -0.42
CA GLY A 53 1.68 18.35 0.29
C GLY A 53 0.62 17.96 1.32
N VAL A 54 0.16 18.92 2.14
CA VAL A 54 -0.92 18.68 3.11
C VAL A 54 -2.22 18.28 2.40
N ASN A 55 -2.60 19.00 1.34
CA ASN A 55 -3.80 18.66 0.57
C ASN A 55 -3.70 17.24 -0.04
N LEU A 56 -2.55 16.87 -0.58
CA LEU A 56 -2.32 15.54 -1.13
C LEU A 56 -2.47 14.46 -0.05
N LEU A 57 -1.92 14.68 1.15
CA LEU A 57 -2.08 13.77 2.28
C LEU A 57 -3.56 13.59 2.64
N ILE A 58 -4.30 14.69 2.83
CA ILE A 58 -5.71 14.65 3.21
C ILE A 58 -6.57 13.99 2.13
N GLN A 59 -6.32 14.30 0.86
CA GLN A 59 -7.16 13.80 -0.22
C GLN A 59 -6.89 12.33 -0.53
N ARG A 60 -5.65 11.86 -0.39
CA ARG A 60 -5.22 10.58 -0.96
C ARG A 60 -4.69 9.58 0.05
N TYR A 61 -3.98 10.01 1.09
CA TYR A 61 -3.19 9.10 1.92
C TYR A 61 -3.74 8.90 3.32
N LEU A 62 -4.21 9.97 3.98
CA LEU A 62 -4.76 9.86 5.33
C LEU A 62 -6.09 9.12 5.32
N TYR A 63 -6.31 8.34 6.35
CA TYR A 63 -7.54 7.56 6.49
C TYR A 63 -8.74 8.47 6.76
N LYS A 64 -9.85 8.17 6.12
CA LYS A 64 -11.12 8.87 6.30
C LYS A 64 -12.18 7.91 6.79
N ASN A 65 -13.03 8.39 7.69
CA ASN A 65 -14.19 7.65 8.14
C ASN A 65 -15.32 7.65 7.09
N LYS A 66 -16.44 7.00 7.42
CA LYS A 66 -17.62 6.91 6.54
C LYS A 66 -18.26 8.28 6.20
N ASN A 67 -17.93 9.32 6.96
CA ASN A 67 -18.40 10.70 6.75
C ASN A 67 -17.35 11.55 5.99
N GLU A 68 -16.37 10.94 5.36
CA GLU A 68 -15.26 11.61 4.65
C GLU A 68 -14.37 12.50 5.53
N LEU A 69 -14.44 12.35 6.85
CA LEU A 69 -13.60 13.09 7.79
C LEU A 69 -12.28 12.34 8.01
N THR A 70 -11.18 13.08 7.94
CA THR A 70 -9.82 12.55 8.20
C THR A 70 -9.71 12.11 9.67
N CYS A 71 -9.31 10.88 9.90
CA CYS A 71 -9.25 10.25 11.22
C CYS A 71 -7.83 10.13 11.77
N GLU A 72 -6.81 10.35 10.97
CA GLU A 72 -5.41 10.24 11.38
C GLU A 72 -4.63 11.50 10.97
N LEU A 73 -3.56 11.79 11.68
CA LEU A 73 -2.65 12.88 11.38
C LEU A 73 -1.40 12.35 10.64
N PRO A 74 -0.66 13.20 9.91
CA PRO A 74 0.46 12.75 9.09
C PRO A 74 1.52 11.95 9.87
N GLN A 75 1.91 12.43 11.05
CA GLN A 75 2.92 11.72 11.85
C GLN A 75 2.39 10.42 12.45
N GLU A 76 1.11 10.32 12.77
CA GLU A 76 0.47 9.07 13.20
C GLU A 76 0.48 8.06 12.06
N MET A 77 0.13 8.46 10.84
CA MET A 77 0.24 7.62 9.65
C MET A 77 1.67 7.06 9.48
N PHE A 78 2.69 7.93 9.52
CA PHE A 78 4.08 7.49 9.37
C PHE A 78 4.52 6.55 10.49
N LEU A 79 4.06 6.79 11.73
CA LEU A 79 4.36 5.92 12.85
C LEU A 79 3.73 4.53 12.69
N ILE A 80 2.46 4.46 12.31
CA ILE A 80 1.73 3.21 12.05
C ILE A 80 2.41 2.41 10.94
N LEU A 81 2.78 3.07 9.84
CA LEU A 81 3.51 2.42 8.75
C LEU A 81 4.85 1.85 9.23
N SER A 82 5.57 2.59 10.08
CA SER A 82 6.85 2.15 10.65
C SER A 82 6.69 0.95 11.58
N MET A 83 5.63 0.92 12.38
CA MET A 83 5.29 -0.22 13.25
C MET A 83 5.02 -1.48 12.42
N LEU A 84 4.24 -1.37 11.35
CA LEU A 84 3.91 -2.49 10.47
C LEU A 84 5.13 -3.01 9.70
N LEU A 85 5.99 -2.13 9.21
CA LEU A 85 7.24 -2.50 8.54
C LEU A 85 8.23 -3.19 9.48
N ALA A 86 8.20 -2.87 10.77
CA ALA A 86 9.03 -3.51 11.80
C ALA A 86 8.41 -4.78 12.40
N THR A 87 7.23 -5.21 11.92
CA THR A 87 6.54 -6.41 12.42
C THR A 87 7.27 -7.69 11.97
N PRO A 88 7.32 -8.74 12.82
CA PRO A 88 8.10 -9.98 12.57
C PRO A 88 7.73 -10.76 11.31
N SER A 89 6.59 -10.50 10.68
CA SER A 89 6.14 -11.17 9.45
C SER A 89 7.16 -11.11 8.31
N PHE A 90 8.11 -10.16 8.37
CA PHE A 90 9.18 -9.99 7.40
C PHE A 90 10.56 -10.45 7.92
N SER A 91 10.64 -10.98 9.14
CA SER A 91 11.91 -11.41 9.75
C SER A 91 11.88 -12.89 10.15
N TYR A 92 12.95 -13.62 9.82
CA TYR A 92 13.14 -15.01 10.26
C TYR A 92 13.51 -15.14 11.74
N LYS A 93 13.82 -14.04 12.42
CA LYS A 93 14.23 -14.02 13.84
C LYS A 93 13.30 -13.10 14.62
N PRO A 94 12.76 -13.56 15.75
CA PRO A 94 11.98 -12.68 16.62
C PRO A 94 12.88 -11.60 17.21
N PHE A 95 12.49 -10.34 17.03
CA PHE A 95 13.14 -9.19 17.67
C PHE A 95 12.60 -9.01 19.09
N SER A 96 13.47 -8.58 20.01
CA SER A 96 13.05 -8.01 21.28
C SER A 96 12.28 -6.70 21.05
N PHE A 97 11.53 -6.25 22.05
CA PHE A 97 10.82 -4.97 21.93
C PHE A 97 11.78 -3.80 21.67
N GLU A 98 12.92 -3.76 22.34
CA GLU A 98 13.93 -2.70 22.15
C GLU A 98 14.49 -2.70 20.72
N GLU A 99 14.76 -3.86 20.15
CA GLU A 99 15.19 -3.97 18.76
C GLU A 99 14.10 -3.48 17.78
N LYS A 100 12.84 -3.86 18.02
CA LYS A 100 11.68 -3.37 17.23
C LYS A 100 11.52 -1.87 17.35
N LYS A 101 11.57 -1.32 18.56
CA LYS A 101 11.45 0.12 18.82
C LYS A 101 12.55 0.91 18.16
N LYS A 102 13.79 0.41 18.18
CA LYS A 102 14.90 1.01 17.45
C LYS A 102 14.64 1.04 15.95
N LEU A 103 14.21 -0.10 15.38
CA LEU A 103 13.89 -0.19 13.95
C LEU A 103 12.71 0.71 13.58
N ILE A 104 11.65 0.76 14.39
CA ILE A 104 10.52 1.67 14.20
C ILE A 104 11.01 3.12 14.15
N ARG A 105 11.86 3.52 15.09
CA ARG A 105 12.45 4.88 15.12
C ARG A 105 13.24 5.18 13.85
N GLU A 106 14.10 4.28 13.42
CA GLU A 106 14.91 4.45 12.21
C GLU A 106 14.06 4.61 10.95
N ILE A 107 13.03 3.76 10.79
CA ILE A 107 12.07 3.84 9.67
C ILE A 107 11.28 5.15 9.76
N TYR A 108 10.70 5.46 10.92
CA TYR A 108 9.93 6.67 11.14
C TYR A 108 10.75 7.93 10.84
N ASP A 109 11.97 8.00 11.33
CA ASP A 109 12.87 9.12 11.08
C ASP A 109 13.21 9.26 9.59
N ALA A 110 13.40 8.15 8.89
CA ALA A 110 13.71 8.17 7.46
C ALA A 110 12.52 8.66 6.61
N ILE A 111 11.31 8.17 6.86
CA ILE A 111 10.12 8.55 6.05
C ILE A 111 9.55 9.91 6.45
N SER A 112 9.41 10.21 7.74
CA SER A 112 8.83 11.47 8.22
C SER A 112 9.75 12.69 8.05
N SER A 113 11.06 12.47 7.86
CA SER A 113 12.02 13.52 7.50
C SER A 113 12.27 13.64 5.99
N PHE A 114 11.56 12.83 5.16
CA PHE A 114 11.68 12.78 3.70
C PHE A 114 13.04 12.33 3.16
N LYS A 115 13.79 11.57 3.95
CA LYS A 115 15.04 10.93 3.48
C LYS A 115 14.72 9.75 2.53
N ILE A 116 13.57 9.10 2.75
CA ILE A 116 13.05 8.02 1.93
C ILE A 116 11.59 8.33 1.59
N SER A 117 11.22 8.12 0.33
CA SER A 117 9.82 8.16 -0.13
C SER A 117 9.33 6.72 -0.33
N LEU A 118 8.21 6.38 0.30
CA LEU A 118 7.55 5.10 0.09
C LEU A 118 6.68 5.15 -1.17
N ALA A 119 6.56 4.02 -1.85
CA ALA A 119 5.64 3.89 -2.98
C ALA A 119 4.19 4.17 -2.55
N THR A 120 3.42 4.82 -3.42
CA THR A 120 2.01 5.16 -3.17
C THR A 120 1.18 3.99 -2.61
N PRO A 121 1.26 2.76 -3.13
CA PRO A 121 0.49 1.65 -2.57
C PRO A 121 0.86 1.31 -1.13
N ILE A 122 2.12 1.47 -0.75
CA ILE A 122 2.57 1.24 0.64
C ILE A 122 1.97 2.32 1.55
N LEU A 123 2.08 3.59 1.18
CA LEU A 123 1.50 4.71 1.93
C LEU A 123 -0.02 4.58 2.13
N MET A 124 -0.73 4.09 1.10
CA MET A 124 -2.18 3.97 1.14
C MET A 124 -2.66 2.69 1.84
N ASN A 125 -1.98 1.58 1.59
CA ASN A 125 -2.57 0.27 1.81
C ASN A 125 -1.87 -0.60 2.86
N LEU A 126 -0.62 -0.31 3.26
CA LEU A 126 0.11 -1.18 4.18
C LEU A 126 -0.64 -1.42 5.50
N ARG A 127 -1.37 -0.41 5.99
CA ARG A 127 -2.18 -0.52 7.21
C ARG A 127 -3.58 -1.08 6.99
N ARG A 128 -3.99 -1.32 5.73
CA ARG A 128 -5.30 -1.89 5.39
C ARG A 128 -5.22 -3.41 5.37
N LYS A 129 -6.29 -4.07 5.81
CA LYS A 129 -6.39 -5.53 5.89
C LYS A 129 -6.09 -6.25 4.55
N ASP A 130 -6.61 -5.75 3.44
CA ASP A 130 -6.53 -6.40 2.12
C ASP A 130 -5.90 -5.46 1.07
N GLY A 131 -4.94 -4.62 1.49
CA GLY A 131 -4.34 -3.62 0.63
C GLY A 131 -3.32 -4.20 -0.34
N ASN A 132 -3.41 -3.86 -1.62
CA ASN A 132 -2.37 -4.15 -2.60
C ASN A 132 -1.16 -3.22 -2.35
N LEU A 133 0.04 -3.79 -2.22
CA LEU A 133 1.28 -3.06 -1.95
C LEU A 133 2.14 -2.80 -3.19
N ALA A 134 1.75 -3.34 -4.35
CA ALA A 134 2.45 -3.17 -5.61
C ALA A 134 1.68 -2.25 -6.56
N SER A 135 2.40 -1.34 -7.23
CA SER A 135 1.80 -0.41 -8.19
C SER A 135 1.90 -0.87 -9.64
N CYS A 136 2.90 -1.69 -9.96
CA CYS A 136 3.26 -2.03 -11.33
C CYS A 136 3.41 -3.54 -11.50
N PHE A 137 2.76 -4.04 -12.54
CA PHE A 137 2.75 -5.45 -12.90
C PHE A 137 3.15 -5.59 -14.37
N LEU A 138 3.85 -6.68 -14.68
CA LEU A 138 4.20 -7.04 -16.05
C LEU A 138 3.58 -8.39 -16.37
N GLY A 139 2.95 -8.48 -17.54
CA GLY A 139 2.36 -9.70 -18.06
C GLY A 139 2.76 -9.96 -19.49
N GLN A 140 2.56 -11.18 -19.96
CA GLN A 140 2.76 -11.60 -21.34
C GLN A 140 1.48 -12.26 -21.84
N VAL A 141 1.08 -11.93 -23.05
CA VAL A 141 -0.12 -12.48 -23.69
C VAL A 141 0.28 -13.65 -24.58
N ASP A 142 -0.37 -14.80 -24.41
CA ASP A 142 -0.20 -15.96 -25.27
C ASP A 142 -1.02 -15.82 -26.55
N ASP A 143 -0.49 -16.37 -27.68
CA ASP A 143 -1.14 -16.35 -28.98
C ASP A 143 -2.27 -17.39 -29.09
N SER A 144 -3.27 -17.26 -28.24
CA SER A 144 -4.50 -18.07 -28.26
C SER A 144 -5.67 -17.23 -27.71
N LEU A 145 -6.89 -17.58 -28.15
CA LEU A 145 -8.10 -16.90 -27.64
C LEU A 145 -8.18 -16.99 -26.12
N ASN A 146 -7.91 -18.17 -25.55
CA ASN A 146 -7.94 -18.36 -24.11
C ASN A 146 -6.87 -17.54 -23.38
N GLY A 147 -5.64 -17.48 -23.93
CA GLY A 147 -4.55 -16.68 -23.36
C GLY A 147 -4.87 -15.18 -23.38
N ILE A 148 -5.43 -14.70 -24.50
CA ILE A 148 -5.88 -13.32 -24.67
C ILE A 148 -6.97 -12.97 -23.64
N MET A 149 -8.02 -13.79 -23.52
CA MET A 149 -9.12 -13.56 -22.57
C MET A 149 -8.65 -13.68 -21.11
N HIS A 150 -7.77 -14.64 -20.82
CA HIS A 150 -7.16 -14.77 -19.49
C HIS A 150 -6.38 -13.50 -19.11
N SER A 151 -5.51 -13.00 -20.00
CA SER A 151 -4.73 -11.78 -19.78
C SER A 151 -5.63 -10.57 -19.53
N ASN A 152 -6.72 -10.41 -20.31
CA ASN A 152 -7.70 -9.34 -20.11
C ASN A 152 -8.38 -9.42 -18.74
N ASN A 153 -8.76 -10.63 -18.30
CA ASN A 153 -9.37 -10.84 -16.99
C ASN A 153 -8.41 -10.49 -15.85
N GLU A 154 -7.16 -10.93 -15.94
CA GLU A 154 -6.13 -10.60 -14.93
C GLU A 154 -5.83 -9.10 -14.91
N LEU A 155 -5.73 -8.46 -16.07
CA LEU A 155 -5.57 -7.00 -16.19
C LEU A 155 -6.71 -6.25 -15.49
N ALA A 156 -7.94 -6.67 -15.70
CA ALA A 156 -9.11 -6.07 -15.07
C ALA A 156 -9.07 -6.21 -13.54
N LYS A 157 -8.68 -7.37 -13.01
CA LYS A 157 -8.54 -7.61 -11.57
C LYS A 157 -7.44 -6.74 -10.94
N ILE A 158 -6.27 -6.67 -11.59
CA ILE A 158 -5.15 -5.86 -11.11
C ILE A 158 -5.52 -4.37 -11.13
N SER A 159 -6.14 -3.90 -12.23
CA SER A 159 -6.60 -2.52 -12.38
C SER A 159 -7.65 -2.14 -11.33
N LYS A 160 -8.62 -3.04 -11.06
CA LYS A 160 -9.61 -2.87 -9.97
C LYS A 160 -8.95 -2.62 -8.62
N ASN A 161 -7.80 -3.25 -8.36
CA ASN A 161 -7.06 -3.11 -7.12
C ASN A 161 -6.01 -1.96 -7.16
N GLY A 162 -6.09 -1.08 -8.15
CA GLY A 162 -5.23 0.11 -8.28
C GLY A 162 -3.84 -0.16 -8.86
N GLY A 163 -3.59 -1.35 -9.43
CA GLY A 163 -2.33 -1.68 -10.09
C GLY A 163 -2.31 -1.25 -11.56
N GLY A 164 -1.17 -0.74 -12.02
CA GLY A 164 -0.88 -0.53 -13.44
C GLY A 164 -0.27 -1.79 -14.07
N VAL A 165 -0.66 -2.13 -15.28
CA VAL A 165 -0.17 -3.33 -15.97
C VAL A 165 0.45 -2.98 -17.32
N GLY A 166 1.71 -3.42 -17.53
CA GLY A 166 2.34 -3.46 -18.84
C GLY A 166 2.21 -4.88 -19.43
N LEU A 167 1.64 -4.98 -20.64
CA LEU A 167 1.51 -6.25 -21.36
C LEU A 167 2.51 -6.36 -22.50
N ASN A 168 3.27 -7.45 -22.51
CA ASN A 168 4.04 -7.85 -23.67
C ASN A 168 3.16 -8.64 -24.63
N ILE A 169 2.92 -8.10 -25.80
CA ILE A 169 2.09 -8.67 -26.87
C ILE A 169 2.90 -9.25 -28.01
N SER A 170 4.23 -9.36 -27.88
CA SER A 170 5.13 -9.80 -28.95
C SER A 170 4.88 -11.23 -29.43
N ASN A 171 4.23 -12.05 -28.60
CA ASN A 171 3.91 -13.45 -28.98
C ASN A 171 2.70 -13.55 -29.91
N ILE A 172 1.86 -12.49 -29.99
CA ILE A 172 0.67 -12.51 -30.85
C ILE A 172 1.10 -12.56 -32.31
N ARG A 173 0.53 -13.50 -33.07
CA ARG A 173 0.82 -13.71 -34.50
C ARG A 173 0.54 -12.44 -35.33
N ALA A 174 1.32 -12.24 -36.36
CA ALA A 174 1.19 -11.11 -37.24
C ALA A 174 -0.12 -11.15 -38.05
N ASN A 175 -0.49 -9.97 -38.58
CA ASN A 175 -1.56 -9.86 -39.54
C ASN A 175 -1.29 -10.79 -40.75
N GLN A 176 -2.34 -11.41 -41.33
CA GLN A 176 -2.30 -12.39 -42.42
C GLN A 176 -1.66 -13.75 -42.07
N SER A 177 -1.26 -13.98 -40.84
CA SER A 177 -0.84 -15.33 -40.38
C SER A 177 -2.02 -16.31 -40.36
N TRP A 178 -1.76 -17.57 -40.76
CA TRP A 178 -2.79 -18.61 -40.73
C TRP A 178 -3.26 -18.93 -39.31
N VAL A 179 -4.57 -19.05 -39.14
CA VAL A 179 -5.18 -19.53 -37.89
C VAL A 179 -5.37 -21.04 -37.98
N LYS A 180 -4.67 -21.81 -37.13
CA LYS A 180 -4.74 -23.27 -37.11
C LYS A 180 -6.17 -23.75 -36.88
N GLY A 181 -6.66 -24.61 -37.74
CA GLY A 181 -8.01 -25.19 -37.64
C GLY A 181 -9.14 -24.36 -38.25
N LEU A 182 -8.87 -23.21 -38.79
CA LEU A 182 -9.86 -22.34 -39.46
C LEU A 182 -9.41 -21.97 -40.87
N LYS A 183 -10.39 -21.83 -41.80
CA LYS A 183 -10.13 -21.27 -43.14
C LYS A 183 -10.04 -19.74 -43.07
N GLY A 184 -9.03 -19.23 -42.35
CA GLY A 184 -8.90 -17.77 -42.18
C GLY A 184 -7.51 -17.34 -41.78
N LYS A 185 -7.30 -16.05 -41.86
CA LYS A 185 -6.06 -15.39 -41.48
C LYS A 185 -6.29 -14.44 -40.30
N SER A 186 -5.28 -14.29 -39.49
CA SER A 186 -5.30 -13.34 -38.37
C SER A 186 -5.36 -11.89 -38.88
N ASN A 187 -6.09 -11.05 -38.20
CA ASN A 187 -6.05 -9.59 -38.42
C ASN A 187 -4.93 -8.92 -37.61
N GLY A 188 -4.13 -9.70 -36.87
CA GLY A 188 -3.06 -9.18 -36.02
C GLY A 188 -3.59 -8.43 -34.79
N ILE A 189 -2.71 -7.71 -34.13
CA ILE A 189 -2.97 -6.99 -32.88
C ILE A 189 -3.94 -5.82 -33.04
N MET A 190 -3.96 -5.16 -34.22
CA MET A 190 -4.71 -3.92 -34.42
C MET A 190 -6.23 -4.05 -34.39
N SER A 191 -6.74 -5.27 -34.55
CA SER A 191 -8.18 -5.57 -34.49
C SER A 191 -8.60 -6.23 -33.18
N TRP A 192 -7.70 -6.36 -32.28
CA TRP A 192 -7.83 -6.97 -30.96
C TRP A 192 -7.74 -5.92 -29.85
#